data_fd07364274ee62ef75d65460386bd178
#
_entry.id   fd07364274ee62ef75d65460386bd178
#
_cell.length_a   1.000
_cell.length_b   1.000
_cell.length_c   1.000
_cell.angle_alpha   90.00
_cell.angle_beta   90.00
_cell.angle_gamma   90.00
#
_symmetry.space_group_name_H-M   'P 1'
#
loop_
_entity.id
_entity.type
_entity.pdbx_description
1 polymer ?
#
loop_
_entity_poly.entity_id
_entity_poly.type
_entity_poly.pdbx_seq_one_letter_code
_entity_poly.pdbx_strand_id
1 'polypeptide(L)'
;MRRDLDALAADMAFDYLGKFGAWQFYTQFTPEGVRELEDLGYGAVWLGGSPPADWDGYEKLLAGSESIVVATSIVNVWGTTAEAAADTYLRLEEKFPGRFLLGIGVGHPEHTG
;
A
#
# COMPACT_ATOMS: atom_id res chain seq x y z
N MET A 1 -18.26 -7.65 25.88
CA MET A 1 -18.03 -8.63 24.81
C MET A 1 -17.77 -7.96 23.49
N ARG A 2 -18.78 -7.33 22.92
CA ARG A 2 -18.63 -6.70 21.61
C ARG A 2 -17.55 -5.62 21.60
N ARG A 3 -17.52 -4.80 22.64
CA ARG A 3 -16.53 -3.74 22.75
C ARG A 3 -15.10 -4.28 22.78
N ASP A 4 -14.92 -5.42 23.43
CA ASP A 4 -13.61 -6.06 23.50
C ASP A 4 -13.18 -6.59 22.15
N LEU A 5 -14.14 -7.13 21.38
CA LEU A 5 -13.86 -7.62 20.03
C LEU A 5 -13.51 -6.48 19.09
N ASP A 6 -14.20 -5.34 19.20
CA ASP A 6 -13.90 -4.16 18.36
C ASP A 6 -12.51 -3.62 18.67
N ALA A 7 -12.16 -3.53 19.95
CA ALA A 7 -10.83 -3.08 20.36
C ALA A 7 -9.75 -4.03 19.89
N LEU A 8 -10.00 -5.33 20.00
CA LEU A 8 -9.06 -6.35 19.54
C LEU A 8 -8.85 -6.28 18.04
N ALA A 9 -9.92 -6.11 17.27
CA ALA A 9 -9.85 -6.00 15.83
C ALA A 9 -9.05 -4.77 15.40
N ALA A 10 -9.26 -3.62 16.06
CA ALA A 10 -8.51 -2.41 15.76
C ALA A 10 -7.02 -2.61 16.04
N ASP A 11 -6.68 -3.18 17.19
CA ASP A 11 -5.27 -3.40 17.57
C ASP A 11 -4.56 -4.40 16.66
N MET A 12 -5.27 -5.45 16.25
CA MET A 12 -4.64 -6.56 15.52
C MET A 12 -4.65 -6.37 14.01
N ALA A 13 -5.64 -5.66 13.46
CA ALA A 13 -5.86 -5.67 12.01
C ALA A 13 -5.59 -4.33 11.33
N PHE A 14 -6.13 -3.24 11.87
CA PHE A 14 -6.22 -1.99 11.11
C PHE A 14 -5.61 -0.78 11.79
N ASP A 15 -5.18 -0.90 13.03
CA ASP A 15 -4.69 0.25 13.79
C ASP A 15 -3.49 0.92 13.12
N TYR A 16 -2.62 0.12 12.49
CA TYR A 16 -1.42 0.64 11.84
C TYR A 16 -1.71 1.50 10.60
N LEU A 17 -2.92 1.43 10.06
CA LEU A 17 -3.31 2.24 8.91
C LEU A 17 -3.70 3.67 9.28
N GLY A 18 -3.85 3.96 10.56
CA GLY A 18 -4.25 5.28 11.01
C GLY A 18 -5.73 5.56 10.73
N LYS A 19 -6.13 6.82 10.93
CA LYS A 19 -7.52 7.25 10.73
C LYS A 19 -7.83 7.65 9.30
N PHE A 20 -6.84 8.18 8.57
CA PHE A 20 -7.05 8.75 7.25
C PHE A 20 -6.11 8.12 6.24
N GLY A 21 -6.62 7.89 5.05
CA GLY A 21 -5.84 7.43 3.91
C GLY A 21 -6.12 8.32 2.71
N ALA A 22 -5.16 8.39 1.79
CA ALA A 22 -5.30 9.13 0.55
C ALA A 22 -5.19 8.17 -0.63
N TRP A 23 -6.09 8.29 -1.58
CA TRP A 23 -6.10 7.48 -2.80
C TRP A 23 -5.82 8.36 -4.01
N GLN A 24 -4.91 7.94 -4.87
CA GLN A 24 -4.64 8.55 -6.18
C GLN A 24 -4.15 7.46 -7.13
N PHE A 25 -4.07 7.78 -8.42
CA PHE A 25 -3.34 6.92 -9.34
C PHE A 25 -1.89 6.82 -8.89
N TYR A 26 -1.33 5.62 -8.99
CA TYR A 26 0.01 5.36 -8.46
C TYR A 26 1.07 6.29 -9.04
N THR A 27 0.92 6.71 -10.29
CA THR A 27 1.87 7.61 -10.95
C THR A 27 1.83 9.04 -10.42
N GLN A 28 0.82 9.40 -9.65
CA GLN A 28 0.67 10.75 -9.10
C GLN A 28 1.31 10.92 -7.73
N PHE A 29 1.70 9.83 -7.08
CA PHE A 29 2.38 9.94 -5.80
C PHE A 29 3.88 10.21 -6.01
N THR A 30 4.41 11.13 -5.21
CA THR A 30 5.84 11.41 -5.15
C THR A 30 6.33 11.21 -3.72
N PRO A 31 7.63 10.93 -3.50
CA PRO A 31 8.15 10.81 -2.15
C PRO A 31 7.87 12.05 -1.29
N GLU A 32 8.00 13.24 -1.87
CA GLU A 32 7.73 14.50 -1.18
C GLU A 32 6.25 14.62 -0.80
N GLY A 33 5.36 14.28 -1.73
CA GLY A 33 3.92 14.32 -1.48
C GLY A 33 3.48 13.34 -0.40
N VAL A 34 4.04 12.15 -0.41
CA VAL A 34 3.76 11.14 0.62
C VAL A 34 4.25 11.63 1.98
N ARG A 35 5.43 12.25 2.03
CA ARG A 35 5.97 12.80 3.27
C ARG A 35 5.06 13.91 3.81
N GLU A 36 4.53 14.76 2.95
CA GLU A 36 3.58 15.79 3.36
C GLU A 36 2.33 15.20 3.97
N LEU A 37 1.78 14.15 3.35
CA LEU A 37 0.61 13.45 3.88
C LEU A 37 0.89 12.85 5.25
N GLU A 38 2.07 12.26 5.41
CA GLU A 38 2.49 11.70 6.68
C GLU A 38 2.56 12.79 7.75
N ASP A 39 3.14 13.94 7.43
CA ASP A 39 3.25 15.07 8.35
C ASP A 39 1.88 15.63 8.73
N LEU A 40 0.89 15.49 7.86
CA LEU A 40 -0.49 15.89 8.12
C LEU A 40 -1.29 14.85 8.92
N GLY A 41 -0.71 13.71 9.21
CA GLY A 41 -1.35 12.68 10.02
C GLY A 41 -2.01 11.56 9.24
N TYR A 42 -1.82 11.48 7.93
CA TYR A 42 -2.33 10.37 7.14
C TYR A 42 -1.54 9.10 7.46
N GLY A 43 -2.24 7.99 7.66
CA GLY A 43 -1.60 6.73 8.01
C GLY A 43 -1.28 5.83 6.82
N ALA A 44 -1.92 6.07 5.69
CA ALA A 44 -1.74 5.23 4.50
C ALA A 44 -1.98 6.00 3.21
N VAL A 45 -1.28 5.60 2.15
CA VAL A 45 -1.58 6.03 0.78
C VAL A 45 -1.97 4.79 -0.02
N TRP A 46 -3.01 4.94 -0.84
CA TRP A 46 -3.60 3.85 -1.60
C TRP A 46 -3.36 4.12 -3.08
N LEU A 47 -2.53 3.29 -3.69
CA LEU A 47 -2.08 3.47 -5.06
C LEU A 47 -3.04 2.76 -6.00
N GLY A 48 -3.84 3.55 -6.71
CA GLY A 48 -4.83 3.05 -7.66
C GLY A 48 -4.33 3.01 -9.09
N GLY A 49 -5.19 2.57 -10.00
CA GLY A 49 -4.86 2.52 -11.43
C GLY A 49 -4.05 1.30 -11.83
N SER A 50 -4.24 0.19 -11.13
CA SER A 50 -3.57 -1.09 -11.42
C SER A 50 -2.05 -0.95 -11.48
N PRO A 51 -1.40 -0.52 -10.39
CA PRO A 51 0.05 -0.40 -10.39
C PRO A 51 0.71 -1.74 -10.66
N PRO A 52 1.82 -1.76 -11.42
CA PRO A 52 2.55 -3.01 -11.62
C PRO A 52 3.06 -3.57 -10.30
N ALA A 53 3.11 -4.90 -10.18
CA ALA A 53 3.60 -5.52 -8.95
C ALA A 53 5.05 -5.19 -8.66
N ASP A 54 5.86 -4.97 -9.70
CA ASP A 54 7.29 -4.73 -9.59
C ASP A 54 7.67 -3.25 -9.77
N TRP A 55 6.71 -2.34 -9.58
CA TRP A 55 6.98 -0.91 -9.72
C TRP A 55 8.02 -0.46 -8.69
N ASP A 56 9.08 0.16 -9.16
CA ASP A 56 10.17 0.59 -8.28
C ASP A 56 9.80 1.81 -7.43
N GLY A 57 8.72 2.47 -7.76
CA GLY A 57 8.22 3.62 -7.00
C GLY A 57 7.81 3.27 -5.58
N TYR A 58 7.38 2.04 -5.31
CA TYR A 58 7.03 1.64 -3.94
C TYR A 58 8.17 1.90 -2.97
N GLU A 59 9.35 1.44 -3.34
CA GLU A 59 10.52 1.62 -2.48
C GLU A 59 10.86 3.09 -2.29
N LYS A 60 10.74 3.89 -3.34
CA LYS A 60 11.02 5.33 -3.26
C LYS A 60 10.06 6.04 -2.33
N LEU A 61 8.77 5.70 -2.39
CA LEU A 61 7.78 6.29 -1.48
C LEU A 61 8.05 5.88 -0.04
N LEU A 62 8.38 4.63 0.19
CA LEU A 62 8.69 4.13 1.53
C LEU A 62 9.97 4.73 2.09
N ALA A 63 11.00 4.84 1.27
CA ALA A 63 12.28 5.43 1.70
C ALA A 63 12.16 6.91 2.01
N GLY A 64 11.24 7.61 1.37
CA GLY A 64 11.02 9.03 1.58
C GLY A 64 10.14 9.38 2.77
N SER A 65 9.66 8.39 3.51
CA SER A 65 8.77 8.56 4.64
C SER A 65 9.22 7.69 5.81
N GLU A 66 8.58 7.83 6.97
CA GLU A 66 9.01 7.12 8.18
C GLU A 66 8.05 6.05 8.66
N SER A 67 6.74 6.32 8.59
CA SER A 67 5.73 5.43 9.19
C SER A 67 4.50 5.19 8.34
N ILE A 68 4.27 6.00 7.32
CA ILE A 68 3.07 5.88 6.49
C ILE A 68 3.10 4.55 5.72
N VAL A 69 1.94 3.92 5.61
CA VAL A 69 1.81 2.65 4.89
C VAL A 69 1.55 2.94 3.42
N VAL A 70 2.25 2.23 2.55
CA VAL A 70 2.02 2.28 1.10
C VAL A 70 1.26 1.02 0.72
N ALA A 71 0.05 1.21 0.19
CA ALA A 71 -0.84 0.10 -0.16
C ALA A 71 -1.19 0.15 -1.64
N THR A 72 -1.27 -1.01 -2.27
CA THR A 72 -1.76 -1.08 -3.65
C THR A 72 -3.27 -1.27 -3.66
N SER A 73 -3.95 -0.55 -4.53
CA SER A 73 -5.41 -0.59 -4.64
C SER A 73 -5.80 -0.56 -6.12
N ILE A 74 -5.59 -1.59 -6.81
CA ILE A 74 -5.06 -2.92 -6.50
C ILE A 74 -4.02 -3.31 -7.56
N VAL A 75 -3.16 -4.28 -7.25
CA VAL A 75 -2.36 -4.93 -8.26
C VAL A 75 -3.28 -5.89 -9.01
N ASN A 76 -3.36 -5.71 -10.33
CA ASN A 76 -4.27 -6.47 -11.17
C ASN A 76 -3.64 -7.82 -11.50
N VAL A 77 -4.34 -8.92 -11.19
CA VAL A 77 -3.82 -10.26 -11.43
C VAL A 77 -3.57 -10.56 -12.91
N TRP A 78 -4.21 -9.83 -13.80
CA TRP A 78 -3.99 -10.01 -15.24
C TRP A 78 -2.67 -9.42 -15.70
N GLY A 79 -2.10 -8.48 -14.96
CA GLY A 79 -0.87 -7.79 -15.34
C GLY A 79 0.37 -8.25 -14.59
N THR A 80 0.26 -9.29 -13.78
CA THR A 80 1.40 -9.73 -12.97
C THR A 80 1.35 -11.24 -12.75
N THR A 81 2.46 -11.77 -12.25
CA THR A 81 2.53 -13.17 -11.81
C THR A 81 2.52 -13.19 -10.28
N ALA A 82 2.09 -14.32 -9.71
CA ALA A 82 2.15 -14.49 -8.26
C ALA A 82 3.58 -14.38 -7.75
N GLU A 83 4.54 -14.86 -8.53
CA GLU A 83 5.95 -14.80 -8.17
C GLU A 83 6.45 -13.36 -8.10
N ALA A 84 6.13 -12.54 -9.10
CA ALA A 84 6.55 -11.14 -9.10
C ALA A 84 5.95 -10.37 -7.92
N ALA A 85 4.67 -10.60 -7.63
CA ALA A 85 4.01 -9.96 -6.50
C ALA A 85 4.63 -10.39 -5.18
N ALA A 86 4.88 -11.69 -5.01
CA ALA A 86 5.48 -12.22 -3.78
C ALA A 86 6.90 -11.69 -3.59
N ASP A 87 7.71 -11.67 -4.65
CA ASP A 87 9.08 -11.17 -4.57
C ASP A 87 9.12 -9.71 -4.14
N THR A 88 8.26 -8.89 -4.73
CA THR A 88 8.19 -7.47 -4.35
C THR A 88 7.77 -7.32 -2.90
N TYR A 89 6.72 -8.03 -2.48
CA TYR A 89 6.24 -7.95 -1.12
C TYR A 89 7.33 -8.34 -0.11
N LEU A 90 7.99 -9.46 -0.34
CA LEU A 90 9.03 -9.95 0.58
C LEU A 90 10.21 -9.00 0.66
N ARG A 91 10.63 -8.45 -0.47
CA ARG A 91 11.74 -7.50 -0.52
C ARG A 91 11.41 -6.23 0.25
N LEU A 92 10.20 -5.69 0.05
CA LEU A 92 9.79 -4.46 0.73
C LEU A 92 9.51 -4.70 2.21
N GLU A 93 8.96 -5.86 2.57
CA GLU A 93 8.73 -6.20 3.98
C GLU A 93 10.05 -6.33 4.73
N GLU A 94 11.08 -6.86 4.09
CA GLU A 94 12.40 -6.96 4.69
C GLU A 94 13.02 -5.58 4.96
N LYS A 95 12.88 -4.64 4.02
CA LYS A 95 13.45 -3.31 4.16
C LYS A 95 12.59 -2.37 5.00
N PHE A 96 11.28 -2.50 4.90
CA PHE A 96 10.33 -1.59 5.54
C PHE A 96 9.24 -2.39 6.24
N PRO A 97 9.57 -3.09 7.34
CA PRO A 97 8.61 -3.99 7.99
C PRO A 97 7.29 -3.30 8.34
N GLY A 98 6.17 -3.93 7.94
CA GLY A 98 4.85 -3.46 8.27
C GLY A 98 4.39 -2.22 7.52
N ARG A 99 5.14 -1.78 6.50
CA ARG A 99 4.84 -0.54 5.81
C ARG A 99 4.29 -0.70 4.39
N PHE A 100 4.33 -1.91 3.83
CA PHE A 100 3.80 -2.18 2.50
C PHE A 100 2.64 -3.16 2.59
N LEU A 101 1.48 -2.76 2.07
CA LEU A 101 0.29 -3.60 2.03
C LEU A 101 -0.01 -3.94 0.58
N LEU A 102 0.09 -5.22 0.23
CA LEU A 102 -0.16 -5.68 -1.12
C LEU A 102 -1.63 -6.03 -1.30
N GLY A 103 -2.38 -5.14 -1.94
CA GLY A 103 -3.76 -5.39 -2.33
C GLY A 103 -3.79 -5.94 -3.74
N ILE A 104 -4.43 -7.10 -3.91
CA ILE A 104 -4.53 -7.79 -5.20
C ILE A 104 -6.00 -7.93 -5.55
N GLY A 105 -6.31 -7.76 -6.81
CA GLY A 105 -7.69 -7.92 -7.26
C GLY A 105 -7.78 -8.43 -8.68
N VAL A 106 -8.98 -8.87 -9.04
CA VAL A 106 -9.30 -9.27 -10.40
C VAL A 106 -9.85 -8.03 -11.10
N GLY A 107 -8.98 -7.27 -11.72
CA GLY A 107 -9.39 -6.11 -12.50
C GLY A 107 -9.90 -6.53 -13.88
N HIS A 108 -9.83 -5.61 -14.81
CA HIS A 108 -10.22 -5.88 -16.19
C HIS A 108 -8.98 -6.17 -17.02
N PRO A 109 -8.97 -7.24 -17.81
CA PRO A 109 -7.81 -7.58 -18.64
C PRO A 109 -7.38 -6.44 -19.56
N GLU A 110 -8.30 -5.67 -20.06
CA GLU A 110 -8.02 -4.54 -20.95
C GLU A 110 -7.24 -3.40 -20.28
N HIS A 111 -7.16 -3.38 -18.95
CA HIS A 111 -6.41 -2.36 -18.23
C HIS A 111 -4.92 -2.70 -18.07
N THR A 112 -4.52 -3.86 -18.52
CA THR A 112 -3.13 -4.30 -18.35
C THR A 112 -2.28 -4.14 -19.60
N GLY A 113 -2.87 -3.62 -20.62
CA GLY A 113 -2.18 -3.37 -21.88
C GLY A 113 -1.88 -4.62 -22.66
#